data_e15c1fc9260c399169b6c9dc2dcc970f
#
_entry.id   e15c1fc9260c399169b6c9dc2dcc970f
#
_cell.length_a   1.000
_cell.length_b   1.000
_cell.length_c   1.000
_cell.angle_alpha   90.00
_cell.angle_beta   90.00
_cell.angle_gamma   90.00
#
_symmetry.space_group_name_H-M   'P 1'
#
loop_
_entity.id
_entity.type
_entity.pdbx_description
1 polymer ?
#
loop_
_entity_poly.entity_id
_entity_poly.type
_entity_poly.pdbx_seq_one_letter_code
_entity_poly.pdbx_strand_id
1 'polypeptide(L)'
;MRNRALGAAHPPSISDANEPSMNLHNPTVIQSVTRNSEQADALRTDWSRTEVAALFDLPFMELMWRAQEVHREWHAAGEVQLCTLLSVKTGGCPEDCGYCSQSSHHGTGLNAGKLMDVAAVLDAAAEAKAAGAQRFCMGAAWREPKDRDMDKVVAMVEGVRSLGLETCMTLGMLTGDQAQRLKDAGLDYYNHNIDTSPENYGNVITTRTFQDRLDTLERVREAGISVCCGGIVGMGETRSDRVGFIHTLATLPRHPESVPVNALVPIKGTVLGDMLHDVPTKRIDDIEFVRTVAVARITMPRSMVRLSAGRESMSPSTQALCFMAGANSIFTGDRLLTAGNAGAAADAGLFAQLGLVPLSGGEPARMAAGAEA
;
A
#
# COMPACT_ATOMS: atom_id res chain seq x y z
N MET A 1 -63.87 -24.23 -53.88
CA MET A 1 -63.37 -25.34 -54.72
C MET A 1 -61.84 -25.17 -54.85
N ARG A 2 -61.12 -26.26 -54.59
CA ARG A 2 -59.68 -26.58 -54.81
C ARG A 2 -58.63 -25.90 -53.95
N ASN A 3 -58.26 -26.68 -52.96
CA ASN A 3 -56.92 -26.69 -52.24
C ASN A 3 -55.78 -26.79 -53.27
N ARG A 4 -54.71 -26.00 -52.96
CA ARG A 4 -53.35 -26.33 -53.36
C ARG A 4 -52.45 -26.20 -52.18
N ALA A 5 -51.91 -27.31 -51.75
CA ALA A 5 -50.85 -27.46 -50.79
C ALA A 5 -49.55 -26.87 -51.35
N LEU A 6 -48.84 -26.04 -50.49
CA LEU A 6 -47.48 -25.59 -50.76
C LEU A 6 -46.53 -26.50 -49.94
N GLY A 7 -45.67 -27.18 -50.67
CA GLY A 7 -44.68 -28.11 -50.12
C GLY A 7 -43.62 -27.36 -49.31
N ALA A 8 -43.26 -27.97 -48.20
CA ALA A 8 -42.14 -27.56 -47.36
C ALA A 8 -40.80 -27.93 -48.02
N ALA A 9 -39.98 -26.94 -48.29
CA ALA A 9 -38.58 -27.18 -48.69
C ALA A 9 -37.71 -27.28 -47.44
N HIS A 10 -37.00 -28.37 -47.30
CA HIS A 10 -35.95 -28.56 -46.30
C HIS A 10 -34.73 -27.69 -46.63
N PRO A 11 -34.08 -27.04 -45.64
CA PRO A 11 -32.80 -26.39 -45.86
C PRO A 11 -31.68 -27.45 -45.93
N PRO A 12 -30.58 -27.17 -46.65
CA PRO A 12 -29.48 -28.11 -46.82
C PRO A 12 -28.68 -28.25 -45.56
N SER A 13 -28.18 -29.46 -45.28
CA SER A 13 -27.23 -29.81 -44.24
C SER A 13 -25.91 -29.07 -44.43
N ILE A 14 -25.48 -28.33 -43.41
CA ILE A 14 -24.14 -27.73 -43.33
C ILE A 14 -23.19 -28.86 -42.91
N SER A 15 -22.31 -29.22 -43.82
CA SER A 15 -21.21 -30.14 -43.60
C SER A 15 -20.09 -29.46 -42.76
N ASP A 16 -19.57 -30.23 -41.86
CA ASP A 16 -18.38 -30.10 -41.07
C ASP A 16 -17.38 -29.03 -41.51
N ALA A 17 -17.35 -27.90 -40.77
CA ALA A 17 -16.21 -27.00 -40.71
C ALA A 17 -15.46 -27.28 -39.38
N ASN A 18 -14.23 -27.75 -39.56
CA ASN A 18 -13.22 -28.04 -38.57
C ASN A 18 -13.06 -26.88 -37.57
N GLU A 19 -13.66 -27.00 -36.40
CA GLU A 19 -13.35 -26.11 -35.27
C GLU A 19 -11.99 -26.52 -34.68
N PRO A 20 -11.04 -25.56 -34.48
CA PRO A 20 -9.84 -25.88 -33.71
C PRO A 20 -10.27 -26.06 -32.25
N SER A 21 -10.24 -27.30 -31.78
CA SER A 21 -10.40 -27.63 -30.37
C SER A 21 -9.34 -26.89 -29.55
N MET A 22 -9.76 -25.85 -28.82
CA MET A 22 -8.96 -25.21 -27.81
C MET A 22 -8.71 -26.23 -26.69
N ASN A 23 -7.50 -26.77 -26.68
CA ASN A 23 -7.03 -27.77 -25.70
C ASN A 23 -6.81 -27.03 -24.36
N LEU A 24 -7.86 -26.92 -23.54
CA LEU A 24 -7.85 -26.29 -22.21
C LEU A 24 -7.16 -27.09 -21.13
N HIS A 25 -6.46 -28.17 -21.49
CA HIS A 25 -5.71 -29.02 -20.57
C HIS A 25 -4.24 -29.02 -20.95
N ASN A 26 -3.50 -28.00 -20.54
CA ASN A 26 -2.06 -28.10 -20.39
C ASN A 26 -1.75 -28.27 -18.89
N PRO A 27 -1.54 -29.48 -18.37
CA PRO A 27 -1.25 -29.73 -16.97
C PRO A 27 0.23 -29.57 -16.64
N THR A 28 0.92 -28.65 -17.30
CA THR A 28 2.33 -28.42 -17.04
C THR A 28 2.47 -27.12 -16.27
N VAL A 29 2.72 -27.24 -15.01
CA VAL A 29 3.15 -26.37 -13.93
C VAL A 29 2.17 -26.38 -12.75
N ILE A 30 1.85 -27.55 -12.23
CA ILE A 30 1.58 -27.73 -10.81
C ILE A 30 2.68 -28.68 -10.30
N GLN A 31 3.88 -28.16 -10.16
CA GLN A 31 4.78 -28.74 -9.18
C GLN A 31 4.36 -28.16 -7.82
N SER A 32 3.64 -28.99 -7.06
CA SER A 32 3.55 -28.81 -5.61
C SER A 32 4.98 -28.84 -5.08
N VAL A 33 5.54 -27.67 -4.83
CA VAL A 33 6.78 -27.53 -4.08
C VAL A 33 6.43 -27.93 -2.65
N THR A 34 6.63 -29.20 -2.32
CA THR A 34 6.72 -29.66 -0.92
C THR A 34 7.95 -28.98 -0.34
N ARG A 35 7.75 -27.83 0.33
CA ARG A 35 8.80 -27.13 1.05
C ARG A 35 9.21 -28.00 2.23
N ASN A 36 10.49 -28.34 2.33
CA ASN A 36 11.08 -28.89 3.54
C ASN A 36 10.86 -27.90 4.69
N SER A 37 10.54 -28.41 5.88
CA SER A 37 10.19 -27.61 7.06
C SER A 37 11.26 -26.57 7.49
N GLU A 38 12.51 -26.74 7.10
CA GLU A 38 13.60 -25.77 7.34
C GLU A 38 13.67 -24.62 6.31
N GLN A 39 13.08 -24.77 5.13
CA GLN A 39 12.96 -23.71 4.10
C GLN A 39 11.67 -22.90 4.23
N ALA A 40 10.75 -23.29 5.11
CA ALA A 40 9.45 -22.63 5.28
C ALA A 40 9.55 -21.23 5.91
N ASP A 41 10.69 -20.86 6.53
CA ASP A 41 10.85 -19.57 7.19
C ASP A 41 11.54 -18.48 6.35
N ALA A 42 12.23 -18.85 5.27
CA ALA A 42 12.89 -17.89 4.39
C ALA A 42 11.90 -17.30 3.37
N LEU A 43 11.60 -16.01 3.52
CA LEU A 43 10.82 -15.27 2.54
C LEU A 43 11.61 -15.14 1.24
N ARG A 44 10.93 -15.33 0.11
CA ARG A 44 11.53 -15.19 -1.20
C ARG A 44 11.78 -13.73 -1.54
N THR A 45 13.03 -13.32 -1.76
CA THR A 45 13.44 -11.95 -2.16
C THR A 45 14.15 -11.91 -3.53
N ASP A 46 14.15 -13.02 -4.26
CA ASP A 46 14.83 -13.17 -5.57
C ASP A 46 13.85 -13.17 -6.75
N TRP A 47 12.73 -12.44 -6.63
CA TRP A 47 11.77 -12.29 -7.70
C TRP A 47 12.41 -11.64 -8.93
N SER A 48 12.27 -12.23 -10.11
CA SER A 48 12.58 -11.54 -11.36
C SER A 48 11.43 -10.62 -11.79
N ARG A 49 11.75 -9.56 -12.55
CA ARG A 49 10.70 -8.70 -13.14
C ARG A 49 9.73 -9.48 -14.03
N THR A 50 10.22 -10.50 -14.73
CA THR A 50 9.38 -11.37 -15.58
C THR A 50 8.36 -12.14 -14.77
N GLU A 51 8.74 -12.67 -13.61
CA GLU A 51 7.80 -13.38 -12.73
C GLU A 51 6.75 -12.42 -12.15
N VAL A 52 7.17 -11.23 -11.71
CA VAL A 52 6.23 -10.21 -11.22
C VAL A 52 5.28 -9.77 -12.35
N ALA A 53 5.79 -9.57 -13.58
CA ALA A 53 4.96 -9.26 -14.74
C ALA A 53 3.96 -10.39 -15.04
N ALA A 54 4.39 -11.65 -14.98
CA ALA A 54 3.52 -12.79 -15.17
C ALA A 54 2.38 -12.87 -14.14
N LEU A 55 2.61 -12.44 -12.90
CA LEU A 55 1.52 -12.29 -11.91
C LEU A 55 0.53 -11.20 -12.32
N PHE A 56 1.00 -10.06 -12.83
CA PHE A 56 0.11 -9.01 -13.35
C PHE A 56 -0.70 -9.47 -14.57
N ASP A 57 -0.20 -10.41 -15.35
CA ASP A 57 -0.85 -10.92 -16.57
C ASP A 57 -1.79 -12.11 -16.33
N LEU A 58 -1.83 -12.65 -15.11
CA LEU A 58 -2.78 -13.71 -14.77
C LEU A 58 -4.24 -13.29 -15.03
N PRO A 59 -5.12 -14.22 -15.43
CA PRO A 59 -6.56 -13.97 -15.36
C PRO A 59 -6.93 -13.48 -13.97
N PHE A 60 -7.78 -12.43 -13.92
CA PHE A 60 -8.04 -11.72 -12.65
C PHE A 60 -8.49 -12.64 -11.52
N MET A 61 -9.41 -13.56 -11.79
CA MET A 61 -9.93 -14.50 -10.79
C MET A 61 -8.86 -15.46 -10.29
N GLU A 62 -7.95 -15.90 -11.15
CA GLU A 62 -6.81 -16.75 -10.78
C GLU A 62 -5.83 -15.99 -9.86
N LEU A 63 -5.53 -14.73 -10.19
CA LEU A 63 -4.71 -13.88 -9.36
C LEU A 63 -5.32 -13.68 -7.96
N MET A 64 -6.63 -13.41 -7.91
CA MET A 64 -7.37 -13.22 -6.66
C MET A 64 -7.34 -14.47 -5.78
N TRP A 65 -7.53 -15.64 -6.39
CA TRP A 65 -7.45 -16.91 -5.68
C TRP A 65 -6.07 -17.10 -5.04
N ARG A 66 -4.99 -16.95 -5.80
CA ARG A 66 -3.61 -17.09 -5.31
C ARG A 66 -3.29 -16.09 -4.20
N ALA A 67 -3.71 -14.85 -4.36
CA ALA A 67 -3.50 -13.82 -3.34
C ALA A 67 -4.21 -14.17 -2.03
N GLN A 68 -5.42 -14.72 -2.12
CA GLN A 68 -6.19 -15.13 -0.94
C GLN A 68 -5.60 -16.37 -0.27
N GLU A 69 -5.06 -17.34 -1.01
CA GLU A 69 -4.34 -18.49 -0.45
C GLU A 69 -3.13 -18.01 0.36
N VAL A 70 -2.27 -17.16 -0.25
CA VAL A 70 -1.12 -16.57 0.44
C VAL A 70 -1.56 -15.75 1.66
N HIS A 71 -2.63 -14.95 1.53
CA HIS A 71 -3.12 -14.18 2.67
C HIS A 71 -3.51 -15.06 3.86
N ARG A 72 -4.26 -16.15 3.62
CA ARG A 72 -4.72 -17.07 4.67
C ARG A 72 -3.60 -17.91 5.28
N GLU A 73 -2.52 -18.14 4.56
CA GLU A 73 -1.33 -18.83 5.09
C GLU A 73 -0.61 -18.00 6.16
N TRP A 74 -0.59 -16.66 6.00
CA TRP A 74 0.23 -15.78 6.82
C TRP A 74 -0.54 -14.85 7.76
N HIS A 75 -1.83 -14.67 7.56
CA HIS A 75 -2.67 -13.75 8.31
C HIS A 75 -4.01 -14.35 8.69
N ALA A 76 -4.56 -13.94 9.82
CA ALA A 76 -5.92 -14.29 10.19
C ALA A 76 -6.91 -13.67 9.20
N ALA A 77 -7.71 -14.54 8.56
CA ALA A 77 -8.68 -14.07 7.59
C ALA A 77 -9.75 -13.21 8.27
N GLY A 78 -9.99 -12.04 7.72
CA GLY A 78 -11.00 -11.12 8.23
C GLY A 78 -10.50 -10.15 9.31
N GLU A 79 -9.26 -10.25 9.79
CA GLU A 79 -8.67 -9.25 10.67
C GLU A 79 -8.00 -8.13 9.90
N VAL A 80 -8.28 -6.87 10.28
CA VAL A 80 -7.74 -5.67 9.63
C VAL A 80 -7.13 -4.73 10.66
N GLN A 81 -5.84 -4.39 10.47
CA GLN A 81 -5.15 -3.42 11.31
C GLN A 81 -5.70 -2.02 11.07
N LEU A 82 -6.09 -1.33 12.14
CA LEU A 82 -6.52 0.06 12.13
C LEU A 82 -5.36 0.97 12.50
N CYS A 83 -5.06 1.94 11.62
CA CYS A 83 -4.02 2.94 11.85
C CYS A 83 -4.64 4.33 11.77
N THR A 84 -4.14 5.27 12.55
CA THR A 84 -4.50 6.69 12.44
C THR A 84 -3.27 7.48 12.00
N LEU A 85 -3.46 8.49 11.16
CA LEU A 85 -2.39 9.33 10.63
C LEU A 85 -2.61 10.79 10.98
N LEU A 86 -1.64 11.39 11.69
CA LEU A 86 -1.63 12.80 12.05
C LEU A 86 -0.53 13.56 11.30
N SER A 87 -0.86 14.71 10.71
CA SER A 87 0.14 15.65 10.20
C SER A 87 0.67 16.51 11.36
N VAL A 88 1.82 16.14 11.90
CA VAL A 88 2.46 16.87 13.02
C VAL A 88 3.17 18.14 12.54
N LYS A 89 3.43 18.28 11.24
CA LYS A 89 3.90 19.51 10.59
C LYS A 89 3.42 19.52 9.14
N THR A 90 2.55 20.46 8.80
CA THR A 90 1.90 20.56 7.48
C THR A 90 2.54 21.64 6.62
N GLY A 91 2.69 21.38 5.32
CA GLY A 91 3.08 22.32 4.28
C GLY A 91 4.53 22.81 4.32
N GLY A 92 4.97 23.48 3.25
CA GLY A 92 6.31 24.05 3.13
C GLY A 92 7.44 23.02 3.02
N CYS A 93 7.16 21.82 2.48
CA CYS A 93 8.19 20.86 2.14
C CYS A 93 8.99 21.33 0.92
N PRO A 94 10.32 21.32 0.95
CA PRO A 94 11.15 21.80 -0.17
C PRO A 94 11.26 20.79 -1.33
N GLU A 95 10.62 19.62 -1.23
CA GLU A 95 10.58 18.63 -2.31
C GLU A 95 9.49 18.97 -3.33
N ASP A 96 9.72 18.60 -4.61
CA ASP A 96 8.84 18.91 -5.74
C ASP A 96 7.89 17.77 -6.14
N CYS A 97 7.66 16.79 -5.26
CA CYS A 97 6.82 15.63 -5.56
C CYS A 97 5.51 16.04 -6.25
N GLY A 98 5.33 15.67 -7.53
CA GLY A 98 4.28 16.17 -8.41
C GLY A 98 2.83 15.88 -7.96
N TYR A 99 2.65 14.99 -6.98
CA TYR A 99 1.36 14.65 -6.37
C TYR A 99 1.10 15.35 -5.02
N CYS A 100 2.14 15.94 -4.40
CA CYS A 100 2.10 16.30 -2.99
C CYS A 100 1.63 17.74 -2.75
N SER A 101 0.49 17.89 -2.10
CA SER A 101 -0.07 19.20 -1.73
C SER A 101 0.79 19.97 -0.73
N GLN A 102 1.70 19.31 -0.01
CA GLN A 102 2.53 19.94 1.03
C GLN A 102 3.85 20.52 0.49
N SER A 103 4.12 20.30 -0.81
CA SER A 103 5.29 20.88 -1.49
C SER A 103 5.21 22.42 -1.54
N SER A 104 6.33 23.08 -1.30
CA SER A 104 6.45 24.54 -1.49
C SER A 104 6.53 24.96 -2.97
N HIS A 105 6.69 23.98 -3.87
CA HIS A 105 6.69 24.19 -5.33
C HIS A 105 5.28 24.30 -5.91
N HIS A 106 4.24 23.99 -5.13
CA HIS A 106 2.86 23.87 -5.61
C HIS A 106 1.93 24.94 -5.01
N GLY A 107 1.00 25.43 -5.82
CA GLY A 107 0.02 26.46 -5.44
C GLY A 107 -1.27 25.86 -4.83
N THR A 108 -1.15 25.00 -3.82
CA THR A 108 -2.29 24.27 -3.22
C THR A 108 -3.02 25.04 -2.13
N GLY A 109 -2.57 26.26 -1.79
CA GLY A 109 -3.14 27.07 -0.71
C GLY A 109 -2.77 26.61 0.71
N LEU A 110 -1.96 25.54 0.85
CA LEU A 110 -1.48 25.08 2.15
C LEU A 110 -0.32 25.96 2.64
N ASN A 111 -0.52 26.60 3.78
CA ASN A 111 0.54 27.38 4.44
C ASN A 111 1.48 26.45 5.23
N ALA A 112 2.75 26.84 5.29
CA ALA A 112 3.75 26.14 6.11
C ALA A 112 3.44 26.31 7.60
N GLY A 113 3.08 25.20 8.26
CA GLY A 113 2.87 25.13 9.70
C GLY A 113 4.17 24.92 10.47
N LYS A 114 4.13 25.21 11.77
CA LYS A 114 5.16 24.82 12.74
C LYS A 114 4.95 23.35 13.15
N LEU A 115 5.99 22.72 13.70
CA LEU A 115 5.86 21.42 14.36
C LEU A 115 4.90 21.55 15.54
N MET A 116 3.91 20.66 15.61
CA MET A 116 2.90 20.62 16.68
C MET A 116 3.53 20.48 18.07
N ASP A 117 2.84 20.93 19.09
CA ASP A 117 3.26 20.69 20.46
C ASP A 117 3.00 19.23 20.86
N VAL A 118 3.90 18.68 21.69
CA VAL A 118 3.84 17.27 22.10
C VAL A 118 2.50 16.96 22.76
N ALA A 119 2.00 17.82 23.64
CA ALA A 119 0.71 17.63 24.31
C ALA A 119 -0.44 17.42 23.31
N ALA A 120 -0.53 18.28 22.28
CA ALA A 120 -1.57 18.17 21.26
C ALA A 120 -1.46 16.87 20.43
N VAL A 121 -0.23 16.36 20.21
CA VAL A 121 -0.02 15.06 19.53
C VAL A 121 -0.48 13.92 20.43
N LEU A 122 -0.21 13.98 21.74
CA LEU A 122 -0.63 12.95 22.69
C LEU A 122 -2.14 12.92 22.88
N ASP A 123 -2.80 14.07 22.91
CA ASP A 123 -4.27 14.17 22.95
C ASP A 123 -4.87 13.46 21.72
N ALA A 124 -4.38 13.78 20.51
CA ALA A 124 -4.82 13.12 19.28
C ALA A 124 -4.53 11.60 19.26
N ALA A 125 -3.41 11.18 19.83
CA ALA A 125 -3.07 9.76 19.93
C ALA A 125 -3.99 9.02 20.92
N ALA A 126 -4.36 9.66 22.03
CA ALA A 126 -5.31 9.11 23.00
C ALA A 126 -6.72 8.95 22.38
N GLU A 127 -7.18 9.96 21.61
CA GLU A 127 -8.43 9.87 20.84
C GLU A 127 -8.39 8.73 19.82
N ALA A 128 -7.29 8.60 19.06
CA ALA A 128 -7.12 7.52 18.09
C ALA A 128 -7.16 6.15 18.75
N LYS A 129 -6.51 5.98 19.92
CA LYS A 129 -6.56 4.75 20.71
C LYS A 129 -7.98 4.43 21.16
N ALA A 130 -8.69 5.42 21.66
CA ALA A 130 -10.10 5.25 22.10
C ALA A 130 -11.01 4.86 20.92
N ALA A 131 -10.68 5.30 19.70
CA ALA A 131 -11.35 4.91 18.46
C ALA A 131 -10.90 3.54 17.91
N GLY A 132 -10.03 2.80 18.61
CA GLY A 132 -9.63 1.44 18.26
C GLY A 132 -8.39 1.34 17.37
N ALA A 133 -7.64 2.42 17.13
CA ALA A 133 -6.38 2.36 16.40
C ALA A 133 -5.35 1.52 17.17
N GLN A 134 -4.63 0.66 16.45
CA GLN A 134 -3.47 -0.10 16.98
C GLN A 134 -2.16 0.65 16.72
N ARG A 135 -2.10 1.43 15.63
CA ARG A 135 -0.90 2.20 15.24
C ARG A 135 -1.24 3.67 15.05
N PHE A 136 -0.39 4.52 15.58
CA PHE A 136 -0.45 5.96 15.38
C PHE A 136 0.72 6.43 14.54
N CYS A 137 0.40 6.93 13.34
CA CYS A 137 1.37 7.40 12.37
C CYS A 137 1.46 8.94 12.44
N MET A 138 2.68 9.47 12.48
CA MET A 138 2.96 10.90 12.57
C MET A 138 3.78 11.34 11.36
N GLY A 139 3.24 12.25 10.55
CA GLY A 139 3.89 12.75 9.34
C GLY A 139 4.28 14.22 9.44
N ALA A 140 5.50 14.57 9.05
CA ALA A 140 5.97 15.93 8.91
C ALA A 140 6.37 16.25 7.47
N ALA A 141 5.93 17.39 6.96
CA ALA A 141 6.28 17.87 5.62
C ALA A 141 7.71 18.41 5.59
N TRP A 142 8.68 17.52 5.58
CA TRP A 142 10.12 17.79 5.53
C TRP A 142 10.80 16.99 4.42
N ARG A 143 11.91 17.54 3.91
CA ARG A 143 12.90 16.77 3.17
C ARG A 143 13.65 15.83 4.11
N GLU A 144 14.05 16.38 5.27
CA GLU A 144 14.73 15.71 6.36
C GLU A 144 14.47 16.48 7.66
N PRO A 145 14.43 15.85 8.84
CA PRO A 145 14.27 16.56 10.10
C PRO A 145 15.53 17.35 10.43
N LYS A 146 15.36 18.50 11.08
CA LYS A 146 16.48 19.29 11.62
C LYS A 146 16.80 18.81 13.02
N ASP A 147 18.08 18.78 13.38
CA ASP A 147 18.51 18.30 14.70
C ASP A 147 17.86 19.05 15.86
N ARG A 148 17.61 20.35 15.70
CA ARG A 148 16.91 21.17 16.69
C ARG A 148 15.45 20.73 16.95
N ASP A 149 14.84 20.02 16.02
CA ASP A 149 13.45 19.54 16.11
C ASP A 149 13.40 18.10 16.65
N MET A 150 14.53 17.38 16.65
CA MET A 150 14.61 15.95 17.00
C MET A 150 14.21 15.67 18.45
N ASP A 151 14.57 16.52 19.42
CA ASP A 151 14.17 16.31 20.83
C ASP A 151 12.65 16.29 20.98
N LYS A 152 11.97 17.20 20.25
CA LYS A 152 10.50 17.26 20.24
C LYS A 152 9.88 16.04 19.55
N VAL A 153 10.48 15.56 18.47
CA VAL A 153 10.05 14.36 17.75
C VAL A 153 10.24 13.11 18.63
N VAL A 154 11.37 12.98 19.32
CA VAL A 154 11.65 11.91 20.29
C VAL A 154 10.57 11.89 21.37
N ALA A 155 10.27 13.03 21.98
CA ALA A 155 9.22 13.13 23.01
C ALA A 155 7.83 12.74 22.48
N MET A 156 7.51 13.01 21.21
CA MET A 156 6.27 12.52 20.58
C MET A 156 6.26 10.98 20.49
N VAL A 157 7.36 10.36 20.06
CA VAL A 157 7.46 8.89 19.95
C VAL A 157 7.29 8.24 21.32
N GLU A 158 8.06 8.68 22.32
CA GLU A 158 8.02 8.17 23.69
C GLU A 158 6.61 8.31 24.29
N GLY A 159 5.99 9.47 24.12
CA GLY A 159 4.66 9.75 24.63
C GLY A 159 3.58 8.88 23.99
N VAL A 160 3.57 8.74 22.67
CA VAL A 160 2.60 7.89 21.94
C VAL A 160 2.80 6.41 22.32
N ARG A 161 4.06 5.97 22.44
CA ARG A 161 4.38 4.61 22.89
C ARG A 161 3.87 4.35 24.30
N SER A 162 4.00 5.31 25.22
CA SER A 162 3.51 5.19 26.60
C SER A 162 1.99 4.99 26.68
N LEU A 163 1.25 5.43 25.66
CA LEU A 163 -0.18 5.14 25.52
C LEU A 163 -0.45 3.69 25.07
N GLY A 164 0.56 2.89 24.74
CA GLY A 164 0.42 1.51 24.27
C GLY A 164 -0.01 1.39 22.79
N LEU A 165 0.29 2.39 21.98
CA LEU A 165 0.11 2.37 20.53
C LEU A 165 1.43 1.98 19.85
N GLU A 166 1.39 1.22 18.76
CA GLU A 166 2.52 1.17 17.83
C GLU A 166 2.77 2.56 17.24
N THR A 167 4.04 2.93 17.13
CA THR A 167 4.46 4.22 16.60
C THR A 167 4.98 4.11 15.17
N CYS A 168 4.61 5.08 14.33
CA CYS A 168 5.17 5.19 12.98
C CYS A 168 5.47 6.66 12.67
N MET A 169 6.67 6.94 12.12
CA MET A 169 7.07 8.28 11.72
C MET A 169 7.33 8.38 10.21
N THR A 170 6.99 9.54 9.64
CA THR A 170 7.30 9.94 8.26
C THR A 170 7.90 11.34 8.29
N LEU A 171 9.22 11.45 8.29
CA LEU A 171 9.95 12.72 8.48
C LEU A 171 10.82 13.10 7.27
N GLY A 172 10.71 12.37 6.16
CA GLY A 172 11.61 12.48 5.03
C GLY A 172 12.84 11.59 5.16
N MET A 173 14.00 12.03 4.66
CA MET A 173 15.26 11.29 4.77
C MET A 173 15.79 11.34 6.22
N LEU A 174 16.54 10.33 6.61
CA LEU A 174 17.21 10.28 7.93
C LEU A 174 18.71 10.07 7.77
N THR A 175 19.48 10.67 8.65
CA THR A 175 20.84 10.23 8.92
C THR A 175 20.84 8.98 9.83
N GLY A 176 21.95 8.25 9.90
CA GLY A 176 22.07 7.11 10.84
C GLY A 176 21.86 7.52 12.30
N ASP A 177 22.43 8.65 12.73
CA ASP A 177 22.26 9.17 14.10
C ASP A 177 20.79 9.51 14.41
N GLN A 178 20.08 10.12 13.45
CA GLN A 178 18.66 10.43 13.63
C GLN A 178 17.81 9.14 13.70
N ALA A 179 18.13 8.13 12.87
CA ALA A 179 17.46 6.83 12.93
C ALA A 179 17.72 6.15 14.28
N GLN A 180 18.97 6.17 14.77
CA GLN A 180 19.31 5.59 16.08
C GLN A 180 18.57 6.30 17.23
N ARG A 181 18.50 7.61 17.24
CA ARG A 181 17.75 8.39 18.25
C ARG A 181 16.26 8.02 18.27
N LEU A 182 15.66 7.84 17.10
CA LEU A 182 14.27 7.39 17.00
C LEU A 182 14.08 5.96 17.51
N LYS A 183 15.04 5.06 17.23
CA LYS A 183 15.04 3.71 17.76
C LYS A 183 15.13 3.69 19.27
N ASP A 184 16.03 4.48 19.84
CA ASP A 184 16.23 4.59 21.29
C ASP A 184 14.98 5.14 22.00
N ALA A 185 14.24 6.06 21.33
CA ALA A 185 12.93 6.52 21.78
C ALA A 185 11.82 5.46 21.69
N GLY A 186 12.12 4.32 21.05
CA GLY A 186 11.21 3.20 20.90
C GLY A 186 10.32 3.27 19.67
N LEU A 187 10.75 3.95 18.59
CA LEU A 187 10.00 3.96 17.33
C LEU A 187 9.90 2.54 16.76
N ASP A 188 8.67 2.11 16.47
CA ASP A 188 8.40 0.78 15.92
C ASP A 188 8.58 0.76 14.40
N TYR A 189 8.04 1.78 13.69
CA TYR A 189 8.05 1.84 12.22
C TYR A 189 8.51 3.20 11.71
N TYR A 190 9.23 3.19 10.59
CA TYR A 190 9.52 4.38 9.82
C TYR A 190 8.92 4.26 8.42
N ASN A 191 8.08 5.21 8.03
CA ASN A 191 7.51 5.27 6.70
C ASN A 191 8.40 6.10 5.77
N HIS A 192 8.87 5.46 4.70
CA HIS A 192 9.58 6.13 3.61
C HIS A 192 9.27 5.44 2.29
N ASN A 193 8.25 5.92 1.60
CA ASN A 193 7.77 5.31 0.36
C ASN A 193 8.80 5.48 -0.77
N ILE A 194 8.90 4.49 -1.67
CA ILE A 194 9.61 4.63 -2.94
C ILE A 194 8.74 5.31 -4.00
N ASP A 195 7.45 5.48 -3.71
CA ASP A 195 6.40 6.16 -4.47
C ASP A 195 6.01 5.49 -5.79
N THR A 196 6.96 5.12 -6.66
CA THR A 196 6.73 4.50 -7.97
C THR A 196 7.93 3.63 -8.37
N SER A 197 8.00 3.15 -9.61
CA SER A 197 9.18 2.42 -10.12
C SER A 197 10.42 3.30 -10.24
N PRO A 198 11.63 2.70 -10.25
CA PRO A 198 12.87 3.44 -10.53
C PRO A 198 12.81 4.20 -11.85
N GLU A 199 12.20 3.60 -12.89
CA GLU A 199 12.11 4.16 -14.23
C GLU A 199 11.19 5.37 -14.30
N ASN A 200 10.10 5.36 -13.54
CA ASN A 200 9.13 6.46 -13.53
C ASN A 200 9.43 7.54 -12.48
N TYR A 201 10.37 7.29 -11.56
CA TYR A 201 10.62 8.17 -10.41
C TYR A 201 10.95 9.61 -10.81
N GLY A 202 11.85 9.78 -11.79
CA GLY A 202 12.26 11.09 -12.29
C GLY A 202 11.14 11.90 -12.98
N ASN A 203 10.05 11.25 -13.39
CA ASN A 203 8.88 11.94 -13.95
C ASN A 203 7.98 12.54 -12.85
N VAL A 204 8.15 12.10 -11.60
CA VAL A 204 7.30 12.48 -10.47
C VAL A 204 8.03 13.37 -9.47
N ILE A 205 9.33 13.13 -9.26
CA ILE A 205 10.16 13.82 -8.25
C ILE A 205 11.53 14.08 -8.84
N THR A 206 12.00 15.32 -8.79
CA THR A 206 13.31 15.72 -9.33
C THR A 206 14.27 16.25 -8.27
N THR A 207 13.79 16.66 -7.10
CA THR A 207 14.59 17.25 -6.02
C THR A 207 15.39 16.24 -5.20
N ARG A 208 15.13 14.94 -5.36
CA ARG A 208 15.91 13.82 -4.81
C ARG A 208 15.85 12.61 -5.74
N THR A 209 16.83 11.73 -5.60
CA THR A 209 16.97 10.54 -6.44
C THR A 209 16.16 9.37 -5.84
N PHE A 210 15.93 8.35 -6.65
CA PHE A 210 15.37 7.07 -6.18
C PHE A 210 16.32 6.39 -5.18
N GLN A 211 17.65 6.53 -5.39
CA GLN A 211 18.65 5.97 -4.48
C GLN A 211 18.58 6.60 -3.08
N ASP A 212 18.32 7.91 -2.96
CA ASP A 212 18.13 8.57 -1.65
C ASP A 212 17.01 7.92 -0.83
N ARG A 213 15.99 7.36 -1.52
CA ARG A 213 14.92 6.59 -0.87
C ARG A 213 15.44 5.27 -0.30
N LEU A 214 16.18 4.52 -1.12
CA LEU A 214 16.74 3.23 -0.71
C LEU A 214 17.77 3.40 0.41
N ASP A 215 18.65 4.39 0.32
CA ASP A 215 19.64 4.69 1.36
C ASP A 215 18.97 5.02 2.72
N THR A 216 17.83 5.72 2.68
CA THR A 216 17.08 6.01 3.90
C THR A 216 16.47 4.74 4.49
N LEU A 217 15.92 3.85 3.66
CA LEU A 217 15.39 2.56 4.12
C LEU A 217 16.48 1.69 4.73
N GLU A 218 17.69 1.70 4.16
CA GLU A 218 18.85 0.98 4.70
C GLU A 218 19.23 1.49 6.09
N ARG A 219 19.40 2.81 6.27
CA ARG A 219 19.69 3.42 7.57
C ARG A 219 18.63 3.11 8.64
N VAL A 220 17.37 3.09 8.24
CA VAL A 220 16.24 2.69 9.10
C VAL A 220 16.39 1.23 9.54
N ARG A 221 16.77 0.33 8.62
CA ARG A 221 17.02 -1.09 8.89
C ARG A 221 18.22 -1.29 9.80
N GLU A 222 19.33 -0.60 9.54
CA GLU A 222 20.55 -0.66 10.36
C GLU A 222 20.28 -0.24 11.80
N ALA A 223 19.43 0.77 12.02
CA ALA A 223 18.99 1.17 13.35
C ALA A 223 18.01 0.15 14.01
N GLY A 224 17.60 -0.92 13.31
CA GLY A 224 16.66 -1.91 13.85
C GLY A 224 15.22 -1.44 13.94
N ILE A 225 14.81 -0.46 13.13
CA ILE A 225 13.42 0.01 13.02
C ILE A 225 12.72 -0.76 11.88
N SER A 226 11.47 -1.13 12.09
CA SER A 226 10.66 -1.74 11.03
C SER A 226 10.33 -0.74 9.92
N VAL A 227 10.32 -1.23 8.66
CA VAL A 227 10.07 -0.39 7.49
C VAL A 227 8.59 -0.42 7.09
N CYS A 228 8.02 0.77 6.90
CA CYS A 228 6.77 0.97 6.18
C CYS A 228 7.14 1.62 4.83
N CYS A 229 7.01 0.88 3.73
CA CYS A 229 7.40 1.37 2.41
C CYS A 229 6.45 0.85 1.34
N GLY A 230 5.92 1.76 0.55
CA GLY A 230 5.02 1.49 -0.55
C GLY A 230 5.07 2.59 -1.59
N GLY A 231 3.94 2.86 -2.23
CA GLY A 231 3.87 3.88 -3.27
C GLY A 231 2.45 4.30 -3.63
N ILE A 232 2.37 5.03 -4.72
CA ILE A 232 1.15 5.61 -5.25
C ILE A 232 0.95 5.09 -6.67
N VAL A 233 -0.24 4.61 -6.97
CA VAL A 233 -0.64 4.20 -8.31
C VAL A 233 -1.73 5.12 -8.87
N GLY A 234 -1.79 5.26 -10.18
CA GLY A 234 -2.67 6.19 -10.86
C GLY A 234 -2.05 7.57 -11.10
N MET A 235 -0.72 7.67 -11.07
CA MET A 235 0.04 8.89 -11.40
C MET A 235 0.31 9.04 -12.91
N GLY A 236 -0.27 8.19 -13.74
CA GLY A 236 -0.01 8.11 -15.18
C GLY A 236 1.04 7.07 -15.56
N GLU A 237 1.49 6.29 -14.59
CA GLU A 237 2.42 5.17 -14.78
C GLU A 237 1.78 4.03 -15.60
N THR A 238 2.61 3.25 -16.27
CA THR A 238 2.23 2.05 -17.00
C THR A 238 2.13 0.82 -16.09
N ARG A 239 1.59 -0.30 -16.61
CA ARG A 239 1.65 -1.58 -15.90
C ARG A 239 3.11 -2.03 -15.69
N SER A 240 4.01 -1.77 -16.64
CA SER A 240 5.43 -2.06 -16.47
C SER A 240 6.06 -1.30 -15.30
N ASP A 241 5.61 -0.07 -15.06
CA ASP A 241 6.06 0.69 -13.88
C ASP A 241 5.51 0.09 -12.59
N ARG A 242 4.24 -0.35 -12.56
CA ARG A 242 3.71 -1.08 -11.40
C ARG A 242 4.45 -2.39 -11.13
N VAL A 243 4.85 -3.11 -12.18
CA VAL A 243 5.76 -4.27 -12.07
C VAL A 243 7.08 -3.86 -11.42
N GLY A 244 7.72 -2.79 -11.91
CA GLY A 244 8.98 -2.27 -11.37
C GLY A 244 8.85 -1.83 -9.90
N PHE A 245 7.75 -1.18 -9.55
CA PHE A 245 7.42 -0.77 -8.19
C PHE A 245 7.34 -1.97 -7.24
N ILE A 246 6.51 -2.97 -7.55
CA ILE A 246 6.36 -4.17 -6.71
C ILE A 246 7.64 -5.01 -6.69
N HIS A 247 8.30 -5.16 -7.84
CA HIS A 247 9.57 -5.87 -7.92
C HIS A 247 10.62 -5.26 -6.98
N THR A 248 10.76 -3.92 -6.97
CA THR A 248 11.72 -3.26 -6.07
C THR A 248 11.42 -3.57 -4.59
N LEU A 249 10.17 -3.50 -4.17
CA LEU A 249 9.80 -3.81 -2.77
C LEU A 249 10.03 -5.29 -2.42
N ALA A 250 9.68 -6.19 -3.35
CA ALA A 250 9.77 -7.63 -3.17
C ALA A 250 11.20 -8.18 -3.22
N THR A 251 12.15 -7.39 -3.74
CA THR A 251 13.57 -7.77 -3.84
C THR A 251 14.48 -7.02 -2.86
N LEU A 252 13.91 -6.20 -1.98
CA LEU A 252 14.68 -5.68 -0.85
C LEU A 252 15.24 -6.84 -0.02
N PRO A 253 16.43 -6.72 0.57
CA PRO A 253 17.04 -7.79 1.38
C PRO A 253 16.10 -8.35 2.45
N ARG A 254 15.20 -7.53 2.94
CA ARG A 254 14.08 -7.87 3.80
C ARG A 254 12.85 -7.09 3.36
N HIS A 255 11.73 -7.77 3.15
CA HIS A 255 10.47 -7.12 2.77
C HIS A 255 10.09 -6.04 3.79
N PRO A 256 9.45 -4.93 3.35
CA PRO A 256 8.85 -3.99 4.29
C PRO A 256 7.79 -4.71 5.14
N GLU A 257 7.78 -4.45 6.44
CA GLU A 257 6.76 -5.00 7.33
C GLU A 257 5.37 -4.42 7.04
N SER A 258 5.31 -3.23 6.44
CA SER A 258 4.07 -2.59 6.01
C SER A 258 4.22 -2.00 4.61
N VAL A 259 3.26 -2.30 3.73
CA VAL A 259 3.27 -1.87 2.32
C VAL A 259 1.99 -1.08 2.04
N PRO A 260 2.03 0.26 2.19
CA PRO A 260 0.90 1.09 1.79
C PRO A 260 0.79 1.17 0.25
N VAL A 261 -0.38 0.81 -0.27
CA VAL A 261 -0.77 1.03 -1.65
C VAL A 261 -1.77 2.18 -1.67
N ASN A 262 -1.36 3.30 -2.25
CA ASN A 262 -2.18 4.50 -2.35
C ASN A 262 -2.75 4.60 -3.77
N ALA A 263 -4.04 4.92 -3.91
CA ALA A 263 -4.53 5.47 -5.15
C ALA A 263 -4.33 6.98 -5.14
N LEU A 264 -3.86 7.54 -6.25
CA LEU A 264 -3.65 8.98 -6.35
C LEU A 264 -4.95 9.74 -6.06
N VAL A 265 -4.89 10.67 -5.12
CA VAL A 265 -5.92 11.68 -4.91
C VAL A 265 -5.49 12.95 -5.66
N PRO A 266 -6.11 13.30 -6.80
CA PRO A 266 -5.73 14.47 -7.57
C PRO A 266 -6.07 15.75 -6.79
N ILE A 267 -5.05 16.47 -6.33
CA ILE A 267 -5.22 17.73 -5.58
C ILE A 267 -4.89 18.90 -6.51
N LYS A 268 -5.86 19.77 -6.71
CA LYS A 268 -5.71 20.97 -7.55
C LYS A 268 -4.55 21.83 -7.05
N GLY A 269 -3.77 22.35 -7.99
CA GLY A 269 -2.56 23.13 -7.71
C GLY A 269 -1.30 22.27 -7.58
N THR A 270 -1.39 20.94 -7.63
CA THR A 270 -0.24 20.04 -7.83
C THR A 270 -0.10 19.68 -9.30
N VAL A 271 1.10 19.34 -9.77
CA VAL A 271 1.34 19.00 -11.18
C VAL A 271 0.44 17.86 -11.64
N LEU A 272 0.43 16.74 -10.91
CA LEU A 272 -0.38 15.56 -11.27
C LEU A 272 -1.87 15.79 -10.99
N GLY A 273 -2.20 16.59 -9.97
CA GLY A 273 -3.58 16.95 -9.67
C GLY A 273 -4.21 17.74 -10.81
N ASP A 274 -3.55 18.78 -11.31
CA ASP A 274 -4.06 19.58 -12.41
C ASP A 274 -4.14 18.79 -13.74
N MET A 275 -3.19 17.87 -13.97
CA MET A 275 -3.22 16.99 -15.14
C MET A 275 -4.36 15.97 -15.13
N LEU A 276 -4.81 15.52 -13.94
CA LEU A 276 -5.70 14.37 -13.80
C LEU A 276 -7.07 14.72 -13.19
N HIS A 277 -7.22 15.92 -12.62
CA HIS A 277 -8.44 16.34 -11.93
C HIS A 277 -9.67 16.27 -12.83
N ASP A 278 -9.54 16.81 -14.03
CA ASP A 278 -10.66 16.94 -15.00
C ASP A 278 -10.70 15.80 -16.02
N VAL A 279 -9.88 14.75 -15.85
CA VAL A 279 -9.78 13.63 -16.79
C VAL A 279 -9.98 12.29 -16.05
N PRO A 280 -11.24 11.94 -15.69
CA PRO A 280 -11.53 10.69 -14.96
C PRO A 280 -10.98 9.43 -15.63
N THR A 281 -10.92 9.42 -16.97
CA THR A 281 -10.40 8.28 -17.77
C THR A 281 -8.90 8.04 -17.62
N LYS A 282 -8.16 8.98 -17.04
CA LYS A 282 -6.74 8.82 -16.71
C LYS A 282 -6.47 8.28 -15.31
N ARG A 283 -7.51 8.14 -14.48
CA ARG A 283 -7.39 7.47 -13.19
C ARG A 283 -7.12 5.99 -13.40
N ILE A 284 -6.43 5.39 -12.44
CA ILE A 284 -6.24 3.94 -12.48
C ILE A 284 -7.60 3.24 -12.45
N ASP A 285 -7.74 2.21 -13.27
CA ASP A 285 -8.90 1.31 -13.25
C ASP A 285 -8.91 0.53 -11.92
N ASP A 286 -10.11 0.34 -11.34
CA ASP A 286 -10.30 -0.35 -10.06
C ASP A 286 -9.72 -1.77 -10.09
N ILE A 287 -9.88 -2.50 -11.20
CA ILE A 287 -9.34 -3.87 -11.35
C ILE A 287 -7.81 -3.85 -11.37
N GLU A 288 -7.19 -2.86 -12.04
CA GLU A 288 -5.74 -2.70 -12.02
C GLU A 288 -5.19 -2.30 -10.63
N PHE A 289 -5.94 -1.51 -9.87
CA PHE A 289 -5.61 -1.20 -8.48
C PHE A 289 -5.65 -2.47 -7.61
N VAL A 290 -6.75 -3.23 -7.66
CA VAL A 290 -6.90 -4.50 -6.94
C VAL A 290 -5.82 -5.51 -7.35
N ARG A 291 -5.49 -5.58 -8.65
CA ARG A 291 -4.41 -6.40 -9.17
C ARG A 291 -3.07 -6.06 -8.53
N THR A 292 -2.78 -4.77 -8.34
CA THR A 292 -1.55 -4.31 -7.68
C THR A 292 -1.50 -4.76 -6.22
N VAL A 293 -2.63 -4.67 -5.51
CA VAL A 293 -2.75 -5.19 -4.13
C VAL A 293 -2.51 -6.70 -4.07
N ALA A 294 -3.10 -7.46 -5.00
CA ALA A 294 -2.96 -8.92 -5.06
C ALA A 294 -1.51 -9.34 -5.33
N VAL A 295 -0.83 -8.68 -6.29
CA VAL A 295 0.58 -8.98 -6.58
C VAL A 295 1.48 -8.60 -5.39
N ALA A 296 1.20 -7.48 -4.71
CA ALA A 296 1.91 -7.12 -3.48
C ALA A 296 1.77 -8.19 -2.39
N ARG A 297 0.57 -8.75 -2.19
CA ARG A 297 0.33 -9.84 -1.23
C ARG A 297 1.11 -11.09 -1.59
N ILE A 298 1.09 -11.53 -2.87
CA ILE A 298 1.77 -12.75 -3.31
C ILE A 298 3.28 -12.63 -3.15
N THR A 299 3.84 -11.48 -3.51
CA THR A 299 5.29 -11.27 -3.51
C THR A 299 5.86 -10.94 -2.13
N MET A 300 5.05 -10.38 -1.23
CA MET A 300 5.43 -10.00 0.13
C MET A 300 4.44 -10.58 1.16
N PRO A 301 4.46 -11.89 1.38
CA PRO A 301 3.38 -12.60 2.07
C PRO A 301 3.19 -12.20 3.55
N ARG A 302 4.26 -11.81 4.26
CA ARG A 302 4.18 -11.39 5.68
C ARG A 302 3.85 -9.91 5.87
N SER A 303 3.95 -9.09 4.82
CA SER A 303 3.74 -7.65 4.93
C SER A 303 2.29 -7.31 5.28
N MET A 304 2.10 -6.29 6.10
CA MET A 304 0.78 -5.65 6.24
C MET A 304 0.52 -4.81 5.00
N VAL A 305 -0.30 -5.32 4.07
CA VAL A 305 -0.68 -4.58 2.86
C VAL A 305 -1.79 -3.61 3.22
N ARG A 306 -1.50 -2.31 3.11
CA ARG A 306 -2.41 -1.25 3.56
C ARG A 306 -3.10 -0.57 2.39
N LEU A 307 -4.44 -0.53 2.45
CA LEU A 307 -5.21 0.44 1.68
C LEU A 307 -5.06 1.80 2.37
N SER A 308 -4.42 2.72 1.68
CA SER A 308 -4.05 4.01 2.24
C SER A 308 -4.86 5.15 1.59
N ALA A 309 -4.24 6.13 0.94
CA ALA A 309 -4.98 7.21 0.31
C ALA A 309 -5.87 6.73 -0.85
N GLY A 310 -6.93 7.50 -1.14
CA GLY A 310 -7.86 7.26 -2.24
C GLY A 310 -9.08 6.39 -1.89
N ARG A 311 -9.17 5.83 -0.67
CA ARG A 311 -10.30 4.99 -0.24
C ARG A 311 -11.65 5.69 -0.27
N GLU A 312 -11.67 7.00 0.01
CA GLU A 312 -12.90 7.82 -0.03
C GLU A 312 -13.58 7.78 -1.40
N SER A 313 -12.79 7.66 -2.48
CA SER A 313 -13.31 7.59 -3.85
C SER A 313 -13.56 6.17 -4.37
N MET A 314 -13.19 5.13 -3.60
CA MET A 314 -13.40 3.74 -3.97
C MET A 314 -14.80 3.28 -3.56
N SER A 315 -15.47 2.51 -4.44
CA SER A 315 -16.73 1.86 -4.09
C SER A 315 -16.53 0.84 -2.96
N PRO A 316 -17.55 0.53 -2.16
CA PRO A 316 -17.50 -0.58 -1.20
C PRO A 316 -17.08 -1.90 -1.86
N SER A 317 -17.53 -2.17 -3.09
CA SER A 317 -17.17 -3.37 -3.85
C SER A 317 -15.67 -3.40 -4.22
N THR A 318 -15.09 -2.28 -4.62
CA THR A 318 -13.65 -2.17 -4.90
C THR A 318 -12.84 -2.42 -3.64
N GLN A 319 -13.24 -1.83 -2.50
CA GLN A 319 -12.57 -2.07 -1.23
C GLN A 319 -12.70 -3.54 -0.79
N ALA A 320 -13.87 -4.17 -0.96
CA ALA A 320 -14.07 -5.59 -0.69
C ALA A 320 -13.14 -6.47 -1.52
N LEU A 321 -12.98 -6.18 -2.82
CA LEU A 321 -12.02 -6.87 -3.68
C LEU A 321 -10.58 -6.66 -3.21
N CYS A 322 -10.21 -5.48 -2.71
CA CYS A 322 -8.89 -5.26 -2.13
C CYS A 322 -8.64 -6.11 -0.88
N PHE A 323 -9.62 -6.24 0.02
CA PHE A 323 -9.50 -7.14 1.17
C PHE A 323 -9.42 -8.61 0.73
N MET A 324 -10.20 -9.02 -0.28
CA MET A 324 -10.09 -10.34 -0.89
C MET A 324 -8.72 -10.56 -1.56
N ALA A 325 -8.11 -9.52 -2.13
CA ALA A 325 -6.76 -9.53 -2.67
C ALA A 325 -5.66 -9.57 -1.59
N GLY A 326 -6.03 -9.56 -0.32
CA GLY A 326 -5.13 -9.69 0.81
C GLY A 326 -4.67 -8.37 1.45
N ALA A 327 -5.35 -7.25 1.19
CA ALA A 327 -5.20 -6.07 2.04
C ALA A 327 -5.68 -6.40 3.46
N ASN A 328 -4.92 -5.98 4.47
CA ASN A 328 -5.20 -6.27 5.87
C ASN A 328 -4.85 -5.13 6.82
N SER A 329 -4.71 -3.92 6.30
CA SER A 329 -4.50 -2.71 7.08
C SER A 329 -5.17 -1.53 6.40
N ILE A 330 -5.71 -0.58 7.16
CA ILE A 330 -6.27 0.68 6.67
C ILE A 330 -5.84 1.85 7.54
N PHE A 331 -5.92 3.07 6.98
CA PHE A 331 -6.04 4.26 7.80
C PHE A 331 -7.52 4.51 8.11
N THR A 332 -7.84 4.67 9.39
CA THR A 332 -9.16 5.07 9.89
C THR A 332 -9.18 6.55 10.30
N GLY A 333 -10.38 7.10 10.47
CA GLY A 333 -10.61 8.51 10.78
C GLY A 333 -10.94 9.32 9.54
N ASP A 334 -11.32 10.60 9.75
CA ASP A 334 -11.87 11.45 8.68
C ASP A 334 -10.81 12.08 7.79
N ARG A 335 -9.56 12.05 8.20
CA ARG A 335 -8.44 12.69 7.48
C ARG A 335 -7.20 11.82 7.45
N LEU A 336 -6.49 11.95 6.34
CA LEU A 336 -5.07 11.62 6.21
C LEU A 336 -4.22 12.88 6.51
N LEU A 337 -3.04 13.04 5.91
CA LEU A 337 -2.22 14.23 6.15
C LEU A 337 -2.94 15.54 5.78
N THR A 338 -3.44 15.64 4.56
CA THR A 338 -4.11 16.84 4.01
C THR A 338 -5.36 16.51 3.20
N ALA A 339 -5.58 15.24 2.87
CA ALA A 339 -6.74 14.77 2.12
C ALA A 339 -7.81 14.18 3.06
N GLY A 340 -9.04 14.09 2.58
CA GLY A 340 -10.11 13.34 3.24
C GLY A 340 -9.81 11.84 3.28
N ASN A 341 -10.51 11.14 4.15
CA ASN A 341 -10.50 9.69 4.25
C ASN A 341 -11.93 9.17 4.39
N ALA A 342 -12.14 7.88 4.29
CA ALA A 342 -13.48 7.27 4.30
C ALA A 342 -14.32 7.56 5.55
N GLY A 343 -13.68 7.83 6.68
CA GLY A 343 -14.33 8.10 7.95
C GLY A 343 -14.66 6.82 8.74
N ALA A 344 -14.61 6.93 10.07
CA ALA A 344 -14.78 5.79 10.97
C ALA A 344 -16.16 5.11 10.84
N ALA A 345 -17.23 5.87 10.61
CA ALA A 345 -18.57 5.32 10.46
C ALA A 345 -18.72 4.50 9.16
N ALA A 346 -18.13 4.97 8.05
CA ALA A 346 -18.13 4.23 6.79
C ALA A 346 -17.29 2.95 6.91
N ASP A 347 -16.15 2.99 7.58
CA ASP A 347 -15.32 1.82 7.85
C ASP A 347 -16.06 0.78 8.69
N ALA A 348 -16.74 1.20 9.76
CA ALA A 348 -17.55 0.30 10.59
C ALA A 348 -18.68 -0.36 9.79
N GLY A 349 -19.37 0.42 8.94
CA GLY A 349 -20.41 -0.11 8.07
C GLY A 349 -19.89 -1.13 7.05
N LEU A 350 -18.75 -0.84 6.42
CA LEU A 350 -18.11 -1.76 5.48
C LEU A 350 -17.64 -3.05 6.18
N PHE A 351 -17.03 -2.93 7.34
CA PHE A 351 -16.58 -4.09 8.13
C PHE A 351 -17.75 -4.99 8.52
N ALA A 352 -18.85 -4.40 8.99
CA ALA A 352 -20.06 -5.16 9.33
C ALA A 352 -20.62 -5.92 8.10
N GLN A 353 -20.63 -5.29 6.90
CA GLN A 353 -21.10 -5.94 5.68
C GLN A 353 -20.20 -7.08 5.23
N LEU A 354 -18.87 -6.96 5.43
CA LEU A 354 -17.88 -7.92 4.96
C LEU A 354 -17.51 -8.98 6.03
N GLY A 355 -18.02 -8.86 7.27
CA GLY A 355 -17.63 -9.71 8.39
C GLY A 355 -16.17 -9.51 8.80
N LEU A 356 -15.60 -8.31 8.57
CA LEU A 356 -14.25 -7.95 8.98
C LEU A 356 -14.26 -7.44 10.42
N VAL A 357 -13.16 -7.68 11.13
CA VAL A 357 -12.97 -7.21 12.50
C VAL A 357 -11.63 -6.47 12.62
N PRO A 358 -11.53 -5.46 13.48
CA PRO A 358 -10.25 -4.89 13.83
C PRO A 358 -9.31 -5.98 14.35
N LEU A 359 -8.02 -5.92 13.94
CA LEU A 359 -7.01 -6.83 14.45
C LEU A 359 -7.04 -6.81 15.98
N SER A 360 -7.27 -7.97 16.58
CA SER A 360 -7.27 -8.07 18.04
C SER A 360 -5.88 -7.69 18.57
N GLY A 361 -5.83 -6.83 19.59
CA GLY A 361 -4.59 -6.35 20.21
C GLY A 361 -3.82 -7.44 20.96
N GLY A 362 -3.46 -8.49 20.27
CA GLY A 362 -2.37 -9.38 20.64
C GLY A 362 -1.08 -8.80 20.06
N GLU A 363 0.04 -9.01 20.74
CA GLU A 363 1.36 -8.65 20.21
C GLU A 363 1.43 -8.97 18.72
N PRO A 364 1.92 -8.05 17.85
CA PRO A 364 2.17 -8.39 16.47
C PRO A 364 2.97 -9.68 16.49
N ALA A 365 2.60 -10.65 15.65
CA ALA A 365 3.29 -11.94 15.61
C ALA A 365 4.77 -11.64 15.64
N ARG A 366 5.41 -11.87 16.79
CA ARG A 366 6.83 -11.59 16.99
C ARG A 366 7.51 -12.32 15.87
N MET A 367 8.03 -11.57 14.91
CA MET A 367 9.01 -12.12 14.01
C MET A 367 10.07 -12.72 14.89
N ALA A 368 10.16 -14.04 14.90
CA ALA A 368 11.16 -14.74 15.67
C ALA A 368 12.50 -14.07 15.35
N ALA A 369 13.03 -13.34 16.32
CA ALA A 369 14.40 -12.87 16.27
C ALA A 369 15.21 -14.14 16.11
N GLY A 370 15.89 -14.28 14.96
CA GLY A 370 16.79 -15.38 14.72
C GLY A 370 17.69 -15.52 15.96
N ALA A 371 17.68 -16.72 16.51
CA ALA A 371 18.56 -17.08 17.58
C ALA A 371 19.99 -16.74 17.15
N GLU A 372 20.65 -15.93 17.97
CA GLU A 372 22.10 -15.78 17.97
C GLU A 372 22.74 -17.15 18.17
N ALA A 373 23.65 -17.52 17.30
CA ALA A 373 24.77 -18.40 17.56
C ALA A 373 25.90 -18.08 16.56
#